data_c3c1f09e206cc056c45e98670cb73cab
#
_entry.id   c3c1f09e206cc056c45e98670cb73cab
#
_cell.length_a   1.000
_cell.length_b   1.000
_cell.length_c   1.000
_cell.angle_alpha   90.00
_cell.angle_beta   90.00
_cell.angle_gamma   90.00
#
_symmetry.space_group_name_H-M   'P 1'
#
loop_
_entity.id
_entity.type
_entity.pdbx_description
1 polymer ?
#
loop_
_entity_poly.entity_id
_entity_poly.type
_entity_poly.pdbx_seq_one_letter_code
_entity_poly.pdbx_strand_id
1 'polypeptide(L)'
;WLPHKPLVFQVLASVAPDLSAIVDEDNDFIVWRYFISAICEREARIHGTIGSDAVKNILIRLGHLSRSQYDFNGRFSLKEIRDAYEFVTTNTPDETGEHMLMRLCSLGRISQESPERQFVDEYIADGLRAEALILDIETNSLTNGERWLNSLRSLGINLMLEYMQMRKSEGLFISALTVLQNKNLQAYSELLSVLSEIKGQSLDCNNIILDGCEIYKFTIGTRQISNLQIKNSFIEILNISSEPVDSISSVSIRDCQISTVNGIAAEKGLPSWIDQRCEVSSYNALSNISRIKESNLPIANVILLSIIQRIFFQKGSARKENALYKSGFGQDYDQHLTRDILHLLIRNGIISQAKGKEGPIYKPERAYTHRMRLMMDQLLLSKDPIWLEVCKFTPKKKIKNQPR
;
A
#
# COMPACT_ATOMS: atom_id res chain seq x y z
N TRP A 1 -4.35 9.47 -0.61
CA TRP A 1 -5.65 8.82 -0.35
C TRP A 1 -6.76 9.77 0.12
N LEU A 2 -6.45 10.96 0.63
CA LEU A 2 -7.44 11.87 1.19
C LEU A 2 -8.69 12.01 0.30
N PRO A 3 -9.91 11.82 0.87
CA PRO A 3 -11.13 11.86 0.10
C PRO A 3 -11.37 13.22 -0.56
N HIS A 4 -11.67 13.25 -1.84
CA HIS A 4 -11.90 14.47 -2.63
C HIS A 4 -13.35 15.01 -2.45
N LYS A 5 -13.86 15.07 -1.22
CA LYS A 5 -15.20 15.59 -0.93
C LYS A 5 -15.14 16.94 -0.23
N PRO A 6 -16.05 17.88 -0.54
CA PRO A 6 -16.02 19.22 0.02
C PRO A 6 -15.97 19.27 1.56
N LEU A 7 -16.71 18.38 2.22
CA LEU A 7 -16.72 18.27 3.68
C LEU A 7 -15.34 17.89 4.23
N VAL A 8 -14.66 16.94 3.57
CA VAL A 8 -13.32 16.48 3.97
C VAL A 8 -12.31 17.62 3.84
N PHE A 9 -12.35 18.38 2.73
CA PHE A 9 -11.51 19.56 2.56
C PHE A 9 -11.79 20.64 3.62
N GLN A 10 -13.03 20.81 4.01
CA GLN A 10 -13.40 21.77 5.06
C GLN A 10 -12.84 21.36 6.42
N VAL A 11 -12.93 20.07 6.78
CA VAL A 11 -12.32 19.54 8.01
C VAL A 11 -10.80 19.64 7.95
N LEU A 12 -10.18 19.26 6.85
CA LEU A 12 -8.73 19.37 6.66
C LEU A 12 -8.25 20.82 6.74
N ALA A 13 -8.98 21.76 6.14
CA ALA A 13 -8.64 23.19 6.24
C ALA A 13 -8.67 23.72 7.68
N SER A 14 -9.54 23.17 8.53
CA SER A 14 -9.60 23.54 9.95
C SER A 14 -8.43 23.01 10.78
N VAL A 15 -7.78 21.90 10.36
CA VAL A 15 -6.63 21.30 11.02
C VAL A 15 -5.32 21.51 10.26
N ALA A 16 -5.34 22.18 9.11
CA ALA A 16 -4.18 22.41 8.25
C ALA A 16 -2.97 23.05 8.98
N PRO A 17 -3.14 24.00 9.93
CA PRO A 17 -2.01 24.54 10.66
C PRO A 17 -1.23 23.47 11.46
N ASP A 18 -1.96 22.52 12.04
CA ASP A 18 -1.38 21.43 12.82
C ASP A 18 -0.79 20.35 11.91
N LEU A 19 -1.44 20.08 10.78
CA LEU A 19 -0.94 19.16 9.75
C LEU A 19 0.34 19.67 9.10
N SER A 20 0.52 20.97 8.91
CA SER A 20 1.75 21.52 8.31
C SER A 20 3.01 21.26 9.16
N ALA A 21 2.85 21.09 10.46
CA ALA A 21 3.94 20.71 11.36
C ALA A 21 4.26 19.20 11.31
N ILE A 22 3.36 18.39 10.75
CA ILE A 22 3.41 16.92 10.79
C ILE A 22 3.70 16.33 9.40
N VAL A 23 3.36 17.05 8.33
CA VAL A 23 3.52 16.64 6.92
C VAL A 23 4.98 16.41 6.50
N ASP A 24 5.97 16.77 7.32
CA ASP A 24 7.36 16.35 7.12
C ASP A 24 7.60 14.85 7.41
N GLU A 25 6.62 14.15 8.00
CA GLU A 25 6.62 12.70 8.16
C GLU A 25 5.63 12.10 7.14
N ASP A 26 6.14 11.42 6.14
CA ASP A 26 5.39 10.60 5.15
C ASP A 26 4.73 9.39 5.85
N ASN A 27 3.77 9.66 6.78
CA ASN A 27 3.15 8.64 7.62
C ASN A 27 1.62 8.76 7.57
N ASP A 28 1.01 7.87 6.79
CA ASP A 28 -0.45 7.80 6.58
C ASP A 28 -1.21 7.59 7.90
N PHE A 29 -0.66 6.86 8.86
CA PHE A 29 -1.30 6.59 10.15
C PHE A 29 -1.42 7.87 11.00
N ILE A 30 -0.39 8.70 11.03
CA ILE A 30 -0.42 9.98 11.74
C ILE A 30 -1.45 10.90 11.10
N VAL A 31 -1.40 11.04 9.76
CA VAL A 31 -2.35 11.86 8.99
C VAL A 31 -3.80 11.38 9.21
N TRP A 32 -4.01 10.07 9.18
CA TRP A 32 -5.32 9.47 9.46
C TRP A 32 -5.83 9.81 10.86
N ARG A 33 -5.00 9.64 11.88
CA ARG A 33 -5.39 9.92 13.27
C ARG A 33 -5.80 11.38 13.47
N TYR A 34 -5.08 12.31 12.87
CA TYR A 34 -5.47 13.73 12.92
C TYR A 34 -6.80 13.96 12.18
N PHE A 35 -6.94 13.40 11.01
CA PHE A 35 -8.15 13.54 10.22
C PHE A 35 -9.38 13.00 10.96
N ILE A 36 -9.35 11.79 11.48
CA ILE A 36 -10.49 11.20 12.18
C ILE A 36 -10.78 11.91 13.51
N SER A 37 -9.72 12.33 14.23
CA SER A 37 -9.89 13.11 15.47
C SER A 37 -10.57 14.44 15.21
N ALA A 38 -10.16 15.17 14.16
CA ALA A 38 -10.79 16.43 13.79
C ALA A 38 -12.29 16.28 13.43
N ILE A 39 -12.65 15.18 12.74
CA ILE A 39 -14.05 14.85 12.48
C ILE A 39 -14.79 14.64 13.80
N CYS A 40 -14.25 13.80 14.69
CA CYS A 40 -14.91 13.46 15.96
C CYS A 40 -15.02 14.65 16.90
N GLU A 41 -14.00 15.50 16.98
CA GLU A 41 -14.04 16.74 17.77
C GLU A 41 -15.09 17.74 17.25
N ARG A 42 -15.19 17.87 15.91
CA ARG A 42 -16.23 18.68 15.29
C ARG A 42 -17.63 18.19 15.65
N GLU A 43 -17.88 16.88 15.51
CA GLU A 43 -19.17 16.27 15.84
C GLU A 43 -19.50 16.45 17.33
N ALA A 44 -18.58 16.19 18.22
CA ALA A 44 -18.75 16.39 19.66
C ALA A 44 -19.09 17.85 20.00
N ARG A 45 -18.43 18.83 19.34
CA ARG A 45 -18.66 20.26 19.55
C ARG A 45 -20.04 20.70 19.06
N ILE A 46 -20.50 20.17 17.90
CA ILE A 46 -21.79 20.54 17.31
C ILE A 46 -22.94 20.01 18.17
N HIS A 47 -22.78 18.83 18.74
CA HIS A 47 -23.88 18.16 19.42
C HIS A 47 -23.82 18.25 20.95
N GLY A 48 -22.63 18.43 21.55
CA GLY A 48 -22.41 18.68 22.96
C GLY A 48 -22.86 17.58 23.94
N THR A 49 -23.36 16.45 23.43
CA THR A 49 -23.96 15.37 24.24
C THR A 49 -22.97 14.26 24.57
N ILE A 50 -21.98 14.04 23.70
CA ILE A 50 -20.94 13.01 23.90
C ILE A 50 -19.56 13.56 23.53
N GLY A 51 -18.52 13.03 24.15
CA GLY A 51 -17.13 13.39 23.84
C GLY A 51 -16.64 12.83 22.52
N SER A 52 -15.60 13.44 21.96
CA SER A 52 -14.98 13.03 20.69
C SER A 52 -14.51 11.58 20.67
N ASP A 53 -13.99 11.08 21.80
CA ASP A 53 -13.55 9.68 21.92
C ASP A 53 -14.73 8.70 21.81
N ALA A 54 -15.88 9.03 22.37
CA ALA A 54 -17.07 8.20 22.24
C ALA A 54 -17.57 8.20 20.79
N VAL A 55 -17.60 9.36 20.11
CA VAL A 55 -17.90 9.43 18.66
C VAL A 55 -16.95 8.55 17.87
N LYS A 56 -15.65 8.64 18.14
CA LYS A 56 -14.64 7.84 17.47
C LYS A 56 -14.91 6.34 17.66
N ASN A 57 -15.13 5.90 18.88
CA ASN A 57 -15.38 4.50 19.19
C ASN A 57 -16.66 3.96 18.55
N ILE A 58 -17.73 4.80 18.45
CA ILE A 58 -18.94 4.46 17.70
C ILE A 58 -18.60 4.22 16.23
N LEU A 59 -17.83 5.11 15.61
CA LEU A 59 -17.42 4.97 14.21
C LEU A 59 -16.55 3.73 14.00
N ILE A 60 -15.63 3.42 14.91
CA ILE A 60 -14.81 2.19 14.88
C ILE A 60 -15.72 0.97 14.99
N ARG A 61 -16.72 0.98 15.88
CA ARG A 61 -17.68 -0.12 16.01
C ARG A 61 -18.49 -0.32 14.72
N LEU A 62 -18.95 0.76 14.08
CA LEU A 62 -19.60 0.70 12.76
C LEU A 62 -18.64 0.19 11.68
N GLY A 63 -17.37 0.59 11.72
CA GLY A 63 -16.32 0.05 10.85
C GLY A 63 -16.21 -1.47 10.98
N HIS A 64 -16.18 -1.99 12.21
CA HIS A 64 -16.19 -3.44 12.47
C HIS A 64 -17.44 -4.11 11.90
N LEU A 65 -18.65 -3.59 12.19
CA LEU A 65 -19.90 -4.15 11.69
C LEU A 65 -19.99 -4.18 10.16
N SER A 66 -19.43 -3.17 9.50
CA SER A 66 -19.40 -3.08 8.04
C SER A 66 -18.63 -4.23 7.37
N ARG A 67 -17.77 -4.94 8.11
CA ARG A 67 -16.97 -6.05 7.58
C ARG A 67 -17.84 -7.24 7.12
N SER A 68 -18.97 -7.45 7.78
CA SER A 68 -19.88 -8.57 7.50
C SER A 68 -21.01 -8.21 6.54
N GLN A 69 -21.04 -6.98 6.03
CA GLN A 69 -22.07 -6.49 5.11
C GLN A 69 -21.65 -6.62 3.65
N TYR A 70 -22.62 -6.67 2.73
CA TYR A 70 -22.33 -6.75 1.29
C TYR A 70 -21.85 -5.43 0.68
N ASP A 71 -22.28 -4.30 1.25
CA ASP A 71 -21.90 -2.97 0.77
C ASP A 71 -20.55 -2.58 1.37
N PHE A 72 -19.61 -2.18 0.51
CA PHE A 72 -18.26 -1.80 0.96
C PHE A 72 -18.31 -0.60 1.92
N ASN A 73 -19.16 0.38 1.69
CA ASN A 73 -19.30 1.53 2.60
C ASN A 73 -20.12 1.21 3.85
N GLY A 74 -20.57 -0.04 4.00
CA GLY A 74 -21.49 -0.45 5.05
C GLY A 74 -22.92 0.02 4.77
N ARG A 75 -23.88 -0.69 5.31
CA ARG A 75 -25.29 -0.32 5.26
C ARG A 75 -25.89 -0.46 6.63
N PHE A 76 -26.01 0.66 7.34
CA PHE A 76 -26.40 0.67 8.75
C PHE A 76 -27.86 1.09 8.87
N SER A 77 -28.66 0.24 9.47
CA SER A 77 -29.97 0.59 9.99
C SER A 77 -29.83 1.52 11.20
N LEU A 78 -30.90 2.26 11.52
CA LEU A 78 -30.94 3.10 12.72
C LEU A 78 -30.71 2.29 14.00
N LYS A 79 -31.16 1.04 14.00
CA LYS A 79 -30.95 0.14 15.13
C LYS A 79 -29.48 -0.17 15.31
N GLU A 80 -28.75 -0.55 14.25
CA GLU A 80 -27.32 -0.86 14.34
C GLU A 80 -26.50 0.37 14.80
N ILE A 81 -26.86 1.57 14.36
CA ILE A 81 -26.23 2.81 14.82
C ILE A 81 -26.49 3.05 16.31
N ARG A 82 -27.72 2.82 16.77
CA ARG A 82 -28.10 2.89 18.19
C ARG A 82 -27.37 1.83 19.00
N ASP A 83 -27.37 0.58 18.55
CA ASP A 83 -26.69 -0.53 19.21
C ASP A 83 -25.17 -0.25 19.35
N ALA A 84 -24.54 0.39 18.34
CA ALA A 84 -23.14 0.83 18.42
C ALA A 84 -22.93 1.92 19.48
N TYR A 85 -23.85 2.87 19.58
CA TYR A 85 -23.83 3.89 20.64
C TYR A 85 -23.96 3.26 22.02
N GLU A 86 -24.96 2.39 22.23
CA GLU A 86 -25.19 1.70 23.51
C GLU A 86 -23.99 0.82 23.91
N PHE A 87 -23.40 0.16 22.94
CA PHE A 87 -22.18 -0.66 23.16
C PHE A 87 -21.01 0.19 23.68
N VAL A 88 -20.84 1.40 23.15
CA VAL A 88 -19.71 2.27 23.51
C VAL A 88 -19.97 3.05 24.79
N THR A 89 -21.20 3.58 24.97
CA THR A 89 -21.53 4.49 26.06
C THR A 89 -22.17 3.79 27.26
N THR A 90 -22.60 2.55 27.09
CA THR A 90 -23.42 1.76 28.06
C THR A 90 -24.77 2.44 28.41
N ASN A 91 -25.17 3.43 27.64
CA ASN A 91 -26.43 4.18 27.83
C ASN A 91 -27.25 4.15 26.56
N THR A 92 -28.57 4.18 26.70
CA THR A 92 -29.48 4.40 25.57
C THR A 92 -29.47 5.88 25.18
N PRO A 93 -29.37 6.20 23.86
CA PRO A 93 -29.35 7.58 23.43
C PRO A 93 -30.71 8.27 23.77
N ASP A 94 -30.61 9.48 24.29
CA ASP A 94 -31.78 10.37 24.38
C ASP A 94 -32.13 10.96 23.01
N GLU A 95 -33.19 11.73 22.92
CA GLU A 95 -33.68 12.36 21.68
C GLU A 95 -32.54 13.16 21.00
N THR A 96 -31.75 13.89 21.77
CA THR A 96 -30.62 14.67 21.25
C THR A 96 -29.50 13.76 20.72
N GLY A 97 -29.18 12.68 21.42
CA GLY A 97 -28.25 11.66 21.00
C GLY A 97 -28.70 10.96 19.72
N GLU A 98 -29.97 10.62 19.59
CA GLU A 98 -30.52 10.05 18.35
C GLU A 98 -30.38 11.02 17.17
N HIS A 99 -30.74 12.29 17.37
CA HIS A 99 -30.56 13.32 16.35
C HIS A 99 -29.08 13.49 15.93
N MET A 100 -28.17 13.42 16.87
CA MET A 100 -26.74 13.47 16.59
C MET A 100 -26.29 12.27 15.72
N LEU A 101 -26.61 11.05 16.15
CA LEU A 101 -26.24 9.82 15.45
C LEU A 101 -26.71 9.83 13.99
N MET A 102 -27.88 10.42 13.74
CA MET A 102 -28.46 10.57 12.42
C MET A 102 -27.77 11.62 11.53
N ARG A 103 -26.94 12.47 12.10
CA ARG A 103 -26.31 13.62 11.44
C ARG A 103 -24.78 13.57 11.45
N LEU A 104 -24.20 12.45 11.89
CA LEU A 104 -22.75 12.27 11.80
C LEU A 104 -22.28 12.52 10.38
N CYS A 105 -21.34 13.45 10.19
CA CYS A 105 -20.86 13.85 8.86
C CYS A 105 -20.11 12.74 8.12
N SER A 106 -19.60 11.76 8.86
CA SER A 106 -18.98 10.55 8.31
C SER A 106 -19.99 9.55 7.74
N LEU A 107 -21.29 9.73 8.06
CA LEU A 107 -22.38 8.87 7.61
C LEU A 107 -23.34 9.63 6.70
N GLY A 108 -23.52 9.15 5.47
CA GLY A 108 -24.48 9.68 4.50
C GLY A 108 -25.71 8.81 4.39
N ARG A 109 -26.82 9.39 3.89
CA ARG A 109 -28.00 8.61 3.51
C ARG A 109 -27.67 7.79 2.25
N ILE A 110 -28.16 6.57 2.19
CA ILE A 110 -28.03 5.72 0.99
C ILE A 110 -28.89 6.29 -0.15
N SER A 111 -30.12 6.74 0.18
CA SER A 111 -31.00 7.46 -0.73
C SER A 111 -31.85 8.48 0.04
N GLN A 112 -32.58 9.35 -0.66
CA GLN A 112 -33.51 10.33 -0.02
C GLN A 112 -34.62 9.65 0.76
N GLU A 113 -35.08 8.49 0.32
CA GLU A 113 -36.18 7.74 0.88
C GLU A 113 -35.79 6.77 1.99
N SER A 114 -34.49 6.37 2.02
CA SER A 114 -34.00 5.40 3.00
C SER A 114 -33.59 6.07 4.32
N PRO A 115 -34.01 5.55 5.47
CA PRO A 115 -33.50 5.97 6.77
C PRO A 115 -32.08 5.44 7.03
N GLU A 116 -31.63 4.46 6.28
CA GLU A 116 -30.32 3.82 6.45
C GLU A 116 -29.18 4.76 6.12
N ARG A 117 -28.04 4.48 6.72
CA ARG A 117 -26.79 5.24 6.56
C ARG A 117 -25.70 4.35 6.03
N GLN A 118 -24.69 4.98 5.41
CA GLN A 118 -23.44 4.35 5.00
C GLN A 118 -22.30 5.32 5.23
N PHE A 119 -21.07 4.85 5.30
CA PHE A 119 -19.93 5.74 5.27
C PHE A 119 -19.94 6.59 3.99
N VAL A 120 -19.68 7.89 4.13
CA VAL A 120 -19.71 8.82 3.00
C VAL A 120 -18.59 8.57 2.01
N ASP A 121 -17.56 7.83 2.42
CA ASP A 121 -16.36 7.60 1.62
C ASP A 121 -15.72 6.25 1.95
N GLU A 122 -15.15 5.58 0.94
CA GLU A 122 -14.52 4.28 1.08
C GLU A 122 -13.24 4.32 1.93
N TYR A 123 -12.49 5.41 1.91
CA TYR A 123 -11.29 5.55 2.75
C TYR A 123 -11.66 5.70 4.22
N ILE A 124 -12.79 6.36 4.53
CA ILE A 124 -13.29 6.43 5.92
C ILE A 124 -13.68 5.03 6.41
N ALA A 125 -14.38 4.26 5.58
CA ALA A 125 -14.75 2.90 5.92
C ALA A 125 -13.51 2.02 6.13
N ASP A 126 -12.53 2.09 5.22
CA ASP A 126 -11.31 1.28 5.25
C ASP A 126 -10.43 1.61 6.46
N GLY A 127 -10.20 2.89 6.74
CA GLY A 127 -9.42 3.33 7.90
C GLY A 127 -10.06 2.95 9.24
N LEU A 128 -11.39 3.08 9.36
CA LEU A 128 -12.11 2.68 10.59
C LEU A 128 -12.11 1.15 10.78
N ARG A 129 -12.15 0.35 9.71
CA ARG A 129 -11.96 -1.10 9.76
C ARG A 129 -10.58 -1.49 10.24
N ALA A 130 -9.55 -0.78 9.77
CA ALA A 130 -8.18 -0.99 10.22
C ALA A 130 -8.02 -0.65 11.71
N GLU A 131 -8.57 0.48 12.17
CA GLU A 131 -8.57 0.83 13.60
C GLU A 131 -9.32 -0.21 14.44
N ALA A 132 -10.44 -0.73 13.95
CA ALA A 132 -11.18 -1.79 14.64
C ALA A 132 -10.33 -3.07 14.78
N LEU A 133 -9.66 -3.50 13.71
CA LEU A 133 -8.81 -4.69 13.76
C LEU A 133 -7.57 -4.48 14.64
N ILE A 134 -6.97 -3.30 14.62
CA ILE A 134 -5.88 -2.94 15.55
C ILE A 134 -6.36 -3.04 17.00
N LEU A 135 -7.53 -2.50 17.31
CA LEU A 135 -8.11 -2.54 18.65
C LEU A 135 -8.38 -3.98 19.10
N ASP A 136 -8.93 -4.82 18.22
CA ASP A 136 -9.18 -6.24 18.50
C ASP A 136 -7.87 -7.01 18.76
N ILE A 137 -6.79 -6.66 18.06
CA ILE A 137 -5.45 -7.24 18.29
C ILE A 137 -4.90 -6.79 19.63
N GLU A 138 -4.97 -5.49 19.96
CA GLU A 138 -4.46 -4.94 21.21
C GLU A 138 -5.18 -5.48 22.44
N THR A 139 -6.49 -5.64 22.33
CA THR A 139 -7.34 -6.12 23.44
C THR A 139 -7.50 -7.64 23.47
N ASN A 140 -6.88 -8.35 22.51
CA ASN A 140 -7.05 -9.78 22.31
C ASN A 140 -8.54 -10.22 22.22
N SER A 141 -9.35 -9.34 21.62
CA SER A 141 -10.80 -9.54 21.47
C SER A 141 -11.20 -10.11 20.10
N LEU A 142 -10.24 -10.68 19.36
CA LEU A 142 -10.47 -11.32 18.08
C LEU A 142 -11.57 -12.39 18.19
N THR A 143 -12.77 -12.04 17.69
CA THR A 143 -13.99 -12.85 17.88
C THR A 143 -14.04 -14.04 16.95
N ASN A 144 -14.73 -15.11 17.40
CA ASN A 144 -14.97 -16.30 16.61
C ASN A 144 -16.20 -16.10 15.70
N GLY A 145 -16.08 -16.53 14.46
CA GLY A 145 -17.26 -16.92 13.67
C GLY A 145 -17.90 -15.85 12.78
N GLU A 146 -17.51 -14.61 12.84
CA GLU A 146 -18.02 -13.63 11.87
C GLU A 146 -17.32 -13.80 10.52
N ARG A 147 -18.09 -14.07 9.48
CA ARG A 147 -17.58 -14.09 8.12
C ARG A 147 -17.48 -12.65 7.62
N TRP A 148 -16.27 -12.15 7.48
CA TRP A 148 -16.02 -10.86 6.87
C TRP A 148 -16.10 -10.95 5.36
N LEU A 149 -16.93 -10.11 4.76
CA LEU A 149 -17.15 -10.00 3.33
C LEU A 149 -16.34 -8.86 2.71
N ASN A 150 -16.01 -7.84 3.52
CA ASN A 150 -15.22 -6.69 3.07
C ASN A 150 -13.80 -6.78 3.60
N SER A 151 -12.84 -6.83 2.69
CA SER A 151 -11.41 -6.78 2.97
C SER A 151 -10.94 -5.37 3.32
N LEU A 152 -9.78 -5.28 3.98
CA LEU A 152 -9.01 -4.03 4.02
C LEU A 152 -8.43 -3.74 2.64
N ARG A 153 -8.45 -2.48 2.24
CA ARG A 153 -7.83 -1.96 1.02
C ARG A 153 -6.54 -1.20 1.34
N SER A 154 -6.12 -0.37 0.42
CA SER A 154 -4.81 0.28 0.47
C SER A 154 -4.61 1.10 1.74
N LEU A 155 -5.56 1.93 2.13
CA LEU A 155 -5.43 2.75 3.33
C LEU A 155 -5.37 1.85 4.59
N GLY A 156 -6.30 0.92 4.72
CA GLY A 156 -6.37 0.05 5.89
C GLY A 156 -5.10 -0.79 6.08
N ILE A 157 -4.57 -1.39 5.01
CA ILE A 157 -3.31 -2.14 5.06
C ILE A 157 -2.13 -1.23 5.43
N ASN A 158 -2.04 -0.03 4.84
CA ASN A 158 -0.97 0.92 5.18
C ASN A 158 -1.05 1.38 6.63
N LEU A 159 -2.25 1.72 7.13
CA LEU A 159 -2.43 2.12 8.52
C LEU A 159 -1.97 1.03 9.51
N MET A 160 -2.31 -0.22 9.23
CA MET A 160 -1.87 -1.34 10.06
C MET A 160 -0.35 -1.53 10.00
N LEU A 161 0.25 -1.41 8.82
CA LEU A 161 1.69 -1.51 8.62
C LEU A 161 2.44 -0.44 9.41
N GLU A 162 2.05 0.82 9.24
CA GLU A 162 2.69 1.96 9.91
C GLU A 162 2.47 1.93 11.43
N TYR A 163 1.26 1.58 11.87
CA TYR A 163 0.97 1.36 13.29
C TYR A 163 1.92 0.31 13.89
N MET A 164 2.03 -0.85 13.23
CA MET A 164 2.89 -1.95 13.69
C MET A 164 4.36 -1.52 13.76
N GLN A 165 4.85 -0.78 12.75
CA GLN A 165 6.22 -0.27 12.72
C GLN A 165 6.47 0.77 13.80
N MET A 166 5.57 1.74 13.95
CA MET A 166 5.68 2.81 14.93
C MET A 166 5.66 2.27 16.38
N ARG A 167 4.79 1.31 16.67
CA ARG A 167 4.66 0.67 17.98
C ARG A 167 5.66 -0.44 18.21
N LYS A 168 6.42 -0.86 17.18
CA LYS A 168 7.30 -2.03 17.21
C LYS A 168 6.57 -3.29 17.69
N SER A 169 5.32 -3.44 17.26
CA SER A 169 4.38 -4.47 17.74
C SER A 169 4.30 -5.70 16.85
N GLU A 170 5.33 -5.97 16.05
CA GLU A 170 5.36 -7.14 15.13
C GLU A 170 5.01 -8.47 15.82
N GLY A 171 5.57 -8.69 17.02
CA GLY A 171 5.28 -9.90 17.80
C GLY A 171 3.81 -10.04 18.18
N LEU A 172 3.10 -8.92 18.41
CA LEU A 172 1.66 -8.92 18.69
C LEU A 172 0.86 -9.36 17.44
N PHE A 173 1.25 -8.85 16.26
CA PHE A 173 0.61 -9.23 14.99
C PHE A 173 0.86 -10.71 14.65
N ILE A 174 2.07 -11.24 14.90
CA ILE A 174 2.38 -12.66 14.72
C ILE A 174 1.53 -13.51 15.67
N SER A 175 1.38 -13.11 16.94
CA SER A 175 0.53 -13.79 17.91
C SER A 175 -0.94 -13.79 17.47
N ALA A 176 -1.42 -12.66 16.95
CA ALA A 176 -2.77 -12.53 16.41
C ALA A 176 -3.02 -13.46 15.21
N LEU A 177 -2.02 -13.65 14.31
CA LEU A 177 -2.12 -14.66 13.25
C LEU A 177 -2.43 -16.04 13.78
N THR A 178 -1.74 -16.48 14.83
CA THR A 178 -1.97 -17.81 15.43
C THR A 178 -3.40 -17.94 15.95
N VAL A 179 -3.95 -16.89 16.53
CA VAL A 179 -5.35 -16.87 17.01
C VAL A 179 -6.34 -16.91 15.86
N LEU A 180 -6.08 -16.16 14.79
CA LEU A 180 -6.99 -16.03 13.64
C LEU A 180 -7.02 -17.23 12.72
N GLN A 181 -6.01 -18.10 12.75
CA GLN A 181 -5.88 -19.27 11.88
C GLN A 181 -7.15 -20.13 11.83
N ASN A 182 -7.82 -20.28 12.96
CA ASN A 182 -9.03 -21.11 13.09
C ASN A 182 -10.30 -20.29 13.31
N LYS A 183 -10.21 -18.95 13.27
CA LYS A 183 -11.32 -18.08 13.62
C LYS A 183 -11.82 -17.25 12.44
N ASN A 184 -10.91 -16.58 11.73
CA ASN A 184 -11.26 -15.65 10.66
C ASN A 184 -10.16 -15.60 9.60
N LEU A 185 -10.34 -16.34 8.50
CA LEU A 185 -9.35 -16.42 7.43
C LEU A 185 -9.18 -15.09 6.69
N GLN A 186 -10.23 -14.26 6.61
CA GLN A 186 -10.12 -12.94 5.99
C GLN A 186 -9.21 -12.02 6.82
N ALA A 187 -9.41 -11.94 8.13
CA ALA A 187 -8.52 -11.19 9.02
C ALA A 187 -7.08 -11.76 9.01
N TYR A 188 -6.94 -13.08 8.99
CA TYR A 188 -5.64 -13.73 8.85
C TYR A 188 -4.92 -13.27 7.57
N SER A 189 -5.62 -13.27 6.43
CA SER A 189 -5.04 -12.87 5.14
C SER A 189 -4.58 -11.40 5.13
N GLU A 190 -5.30 -10.53 5.83
CA GLU A 190 -4.95 -9.11 5.96
C GLU A 190 -3.72 -8.89 6.85
N LEU A 191 -3.64 -9.58 8.00
CA LEU A 191 -2.45 -9.54 8.83
C LEU A 191 -1.23 -10.10 8.10
N LEU A 192 -1.43 -11.20 7.38
CA LEU A 192 -0.38 -11.79 6.55
C LEU A 192 0.08 -10.81 5.45
N SER A 193 -0.85 -10.08 4.82
CA SER A 193 -0.54 -9.02 3.86
C SER A 193 0.36 -7.95 4.49
N VAL A 194 0.00 -7.44 5.66
CA VAL A 194 0.80 -6.44 6.39
C VAL A 194 2.19 -6.98 6.73
N LEU A 195 2.28 -8.18 7.29
CA LEU A 195 3.55 -8.79 7.68
C LEU A 195 4.44 -9.14 6.47
N SER A 196 3.86 -9.39 5.30
CA SER A 196 4.59 -9.69 4.06
C SER A 196 5.35 -8.48 3.50
N GLU A 197 4.95 -7.25 3.86
CA GLU A 197 5.56 -6.01 3.37
C GLU A 197 6.90 -5.68 4.06
N ILE A 198 7.16 -6.24 5.22
CA ILE A 198 8.35 -5.91 6.02
C ILE A 198 9.35 -7.08 6.07
N LYS A 199 10.63 -6.73 6.17
CA LYS A 199 11.68 -7.69 6.51
C LYS A 199 11.55 -8.08 7.98
N GLY A 200 11.60 -9.37 8.27
CA GLY A 200 11.47 -9.88 9.62
C GLY A 200 11.80 -11.37 9.70
N GLN A 201 11.48 -11.99 10.83
CA GLN A 201 11.62 -13.43 11.01
C GLN A 201 10.77 -14.20 10.02
N SER A 202 11.20 -15.39 9.63
CA SER A 202 10.42 -16.29 8.80
C SER A 202 9.06 -16.59 9.44
N LEU A 203 8.02 -16.63 8.61
CA LEU A 203 6.65 -16.97 9.03
C LEU A 203 6.33 -18.37 8.51
N ASP A 204 6.14 -19.31 9.42
CA ASP A 204 5.53 -20.61 9.12
C ASP A 204 4.02 -20.50 9.29
N CYS A 205 3.27 -20.64 8.20
CA CYS A 205 1.83 -20.59 8.22
C CYS A 205 1.16 -21.92 8.59
N ASN A 206 1.91 -22.93 9.07
CA ASN A 206 1.41 -24.20 9.57
C ASN A 206 0.42 -24.91 8.61
N ASN A 207 0.69 -24.86 7.32
CA ASN A 207 -0.15 -25.43 6.25
C ASN A 207 -1.55 -24.80 6.17
N ILE A 208 -1.71 -23.53 6.54
CA ILE A 208 -2.98 -22.85 6.40
C ILE A 208 -3.41 -22.78 4.94
N ILE A 209 -4.71 -22.90 4.73
CA ILE A 209 -5.37 -22.74 3.44
C ILE A 209 -6.25 -21.49 3.51
N LEU A 210 -5.86 -20.43 2.81
CA LEU A 210 -6.72 -19.27 2.60
C LEU A 210 -7.65 -19.57 1.43
N ASP A 211 -8.90 -19.82 1.72
CA ASP A 211 -9.92 -20.22 0.76
C ASP A 211 -11.02 -19.18 0.67
N GLY A 212 -11.24 -18.62 -0.52
CA GLY A 212 -12.28 -17.62 -0.78
C GLY A 212 -12.02 -16.28 -0.08
N CYS A 213 -10.76 -15.92 0.13
CA CYS A 213 -10.36 -14.64 0.72
C CYS A 213 -10.25 -13.54 -0.36
N GLU A 214 -10.48 -12.31 0.04
CA GLU A 214 -10.19 -11.13 -0.74
C GLU A 214 -8.92 -10.46 -0.17
N ILE A 215 -7.84 -10.44 -0.95
CA ILE A 215 -6.52 -9.96 -0.55
C ILE A 215 -6.18 -8.73 -1.37
N TYR A 216 -6.12 -7.56 -0.73
CA TYR A 216 -5.78 -6.32 -1.43
C TYR A 216 -4.35 -6.35 -1.98
N LYS A 217 -3.36 -6.71 -1.15
CA LYS A 217 -1.95 -6.73 -1.53
C LYS A 217 -1.22 -7.86 -0.81
N PHE A 218 -0.42 -8.60 -1.55
CA PHE A 218 0.40 -9.65 -0.97
C PHE A 218 1.80 -9.62 -1.60
N THR A 219 2.83 -9.56 -0.76
CA THR A 219 4.22 -9.48 -1.22
C THR A 219 4.98 -10.74 -0.87
N ILE A 220 5.59 -11.36 -1.88
CA ILE A 220 6.42 -12.56 -1.74
C ILE A 220 7.87 -12.20 -2.03
N GLY A 221 8.77 -12.61 -1.13
CA GLY A 221 10.22 -12.43 -1.23
C GLY A 221 10.79 -11.31 -0.35
N THR A 222 9.98 -10.44 0.25
CA THR A 222 10.45 -9.49 1.28
C THR A 222 10.70 -10.20 2.60
N ARG A 223 9.81 -11.14 2.95
CA ARG A 223 9.89 -12.02 4.11
C ARG A 223 9.78 -13.47 3.66
N GLN A 224 10.52 -14.35 4.30
CA GLN A 224 10.36 -15.79 4.07
C GLN A 224 9.04 -16.26 4.67
N ILE A 225 8.12 -16.72 3.81
CA ILE A 225 6.81 -17.28 4.17
C ILE A 225 6.80 -18.73 3.70
N SER A 226 6.36 -19.64 4.57
CA SER A 226 6.30 -21.07 4.28
C SER A 226 4.98 -21.71 4.70
N ASN A 227 4.68 -22.87 4.10
CA ASN A 227 3.50 -23.68 4.42
C ASN A 227 2.18 -22.91 4.27
N LEU A 228 2.05 -22.14 3.16
CA LEU A 228 0.87 -21.35 2.81
C LEU A 228 0.25 -21.83 1.52
N GLN A 229 -1.05 -22.05 1.53
CA GLN A 229 -1.84 -22.27 0.33
C GLN A 229 -2.92 -21.18 0.21
N ILE A 230 -3.00 -20.52 -0.96
CA ILE A 230 -4.08 -19.58 -1.29
C ILE A 230 -4.86 -20.21 -2.44
N LYS A 231 -6.18 -20.37 -2.30
CA LYS A 231 -7.03 -20.93 -3.33
C LYS A 231 -8.38 -20.24 -3.40
N ASN A 232 -9.03 -20.30 -4.59
CA ASN A 232 -10.37 -19.75 -4.83
C ASN A 232 -10.52 -18.30 -4.35
N SER A 233 -9.42 -17.53 -4.35
CA SER A 233 -9.32 -16.21 -3.73
C SER A 233 -9.12 -15.13 -4.79
N PHE A 234 -9.49 -13.90 -4.45
CA PHE A 234 -9.18 -12.73 -5.24
C PHE A 234 -7.97 -12.01 -4.66
N ILE A 235 -6.96 -11.73 -5.50
CA ILE A 235 -5.77 -10.98 -5.12
C ILE A 235 -5.69 -9.75 -6.02
N GLU A 236 -5.83 -8.55 -5.45
CA GLU A 236 -5.78 -7.33 -6.27
C GLU A 236 -4.36 -7.02 -6.72
N ILE A 237 -3.38 -7.09 -5.81
CA ILE A 237 -1.97 -6.85 -6.14
C ILE A 237 -1.09 -7.96 -5.56
N LEU A 238 -0.46 -8.74 -6.42
CA LEU A 238 0.57 -9.70 -6.04
C LEU A 238 1.95 -9.13 -6.39
N ASN A 239 2.73 -8.79 -5.38
CA ASN A 239 4.11 -8.36 -5.56
C ASN A 239 5.05 -9.55 -5.45
N ILE A 240 5.89 -9.76 -6.45
CA ILE A 240 6.94 -10.76 -6.43
C ILE A 240 8.26 -10.02 -6.40
N SER A 241 8.93 -10.05 -5.24
CA SER A 241 10.25 -9.48 -5.14
C SER A 241 11.28 -10.42 -5.78
N SER A 242 12.34 -9.83 -6.28
CA SER A 242 13.37 -10.50 -7.07
C SER A 242 14.38 -11.31 -6.24
N GLU A 243 14.09 -11.60 -4.95
CA GLU A 243 14.96 -12.48 -4.19
C GLU A 243 14.84 -13.94 -4.67
N PRO A 244 15.93 -14.74 -4.60
CA PRO A 244 15.93 -16.08 -5.17
C PRO A 244 14.79 -16.93 -4.60
N VAL A 245 14.03 -17.49 -5.52
CA VAL A 245 12.82 -18.30 -5.29
C VAL A 245 13.08 -19.59 -4.49
N ASP A 246 14.33 -19.94 -4.21
CA ASP A 246 14.70 -21.16 -3.48
C ASP A 246 14.20 -21.21 -2.03
N SER A 247 13.78 -20.05 -1.48
CA SER A 247 13.17 -19.95 -0.15
C SER A 247 11.64 -20.15 -0.13
N ILE A 248 10.99 -20.31 -1.29
CA ILE A 248 9.52 -20.34 -1.44
C ILE A 248 8.99 -21.77 -1.64
N SER A 249 9.70 -22.76 -1.17
CA SER A 249 9.41 -24.18 -1.45
C SER A 249 8.06 -24.71 -0.96
N SER A 250 7.29 -23.93 -0.21
CA SER A 250 6.02 -24.37 0.41
C SER A 250 4.86 -23.36 0.31
N VAL A 251 4.97 -22.37 -0.60
CA VAL A 251 3.85 -21.47 -0.94
C VAL A 251 3.20 -21.96 -2.23
N SER A 252 1.86 -21.97 -2.30
CA SER A 252 1.12 -22.23 -3.53
C SER A 252 -0.10 -21.36 -3.67
N ILE A 253 -0.32 -20.83 -4.89
CA ILE A 253 -1.50 -20.04 -5.26
C ILE A 253 -2.22 -20.79 -6.38
N ARG A 254 -3.49 -21.15 -6.18
CA ARG A 254 -4.26 -22.00 -7.10
C ARG A 254 -5.68 -21.50 -7.26
N ASP A 255 -6.21 -21.62 -8.47
CA ASP A 255 -7.62 -21.31 -8.78
C ASP A 255 -8.01 -19.89 -8.32
N CYS A 256 -7.08 -18.92 -8.40
CA CYS A 256 -7.25 -17.56 -7.94
C CYS A 256 -7.44 -16.59 -9.11
N GLN A 257 -8.18 -15.51 -8.86
CA GLN A 257 -8.21 -14.34 -9.75
C GLN A 257 -7.21 -13.31 -9.21
N ILE A 258 -6.27 -12.88 -10.06
CA ILE A 258 -5.23 -11.92 -9.69
C ILE A 258 -5.36 -10.72 -10.62
N SER A 259 -5.67 -9.55 -10.07
CA SER A 259 -5.83 -8.35 -10.89
C SER A 259 -4.48 -7.90 -11.46
N THR A 260 -3.45 -7.81 -10.63
CA THR A 260 -2.14 -7.34 -11.07
C THR A 260 -1.01 -8.15 -10.43
N VAL A 261 -0.11 -8.68 -11.26
CA VAL A 261 1.16 -9.26 -10.80
C VAL A 261 2.27 -8.25 -11.06
N ASN A 262 2.94 -7.83 -10.00
CA ASN A 262 4.10 -6.94 -10.06
C ASN A 262 5.41 -7.73 -9.94
N GLY A 263 6.42 -7.30 -10.67
CA GLY A 263 7.73 -7.97 -10.71
C GLY A 263 7.89 -8.93 -11.88
N ILE A 264 6.83 -9.20 -12.63
CA ILE A 264 6.82 -10.10 -13.78
C ILE A 264 6.24 -9.38 -15.00
N ALA A 265 6.85 -9.55 -16.17
CA ALA A 265 6.47 -8.85 -17.39
C ALA A 265 5.35 -9.54 -18.19
N ALA A 266 5.21 -10.85 -18.04
CA ALA A 266 4.27 -11.66 -18.81
C ALA A 266 4.05 -13.03 -18.15
N GLU A 267 2.99 -13.71 -18.54
CA GLU A 267 2.59 -15.05 -18.06
C GLU A 267 3.74 -16.07 -18.05
N LYS A 268 4.56 -16.09 -19.10
CA LYS A 268 5.72 -17.00 -19.21
C LYS A 268 6.75 -16.86 -18.08
N GLY A 269 6.72 -15.75 -17.34
CA GLY A 269 7.61 -15.51 -16.21
C GLY A 269 7.00 -15.89 -14.85
N LEU A 270 5.78 -16.41 -14.83
CA LEU A 270 5.14 -16.82 -13.57
C LEU A 270 5.93 -17.95 -12.91
N PRO A 271 6.18 -17.86 -11.61
CA PRO A 271 6.83 -18.93 -10.87
C PRO A 271 5.93 -20.17 -10.81
N SER A 272 6.54 -21.34 -10.65
CA SER A 272 5.84 -22.64 -10.62
C SER A 272 4.87 -22.81 -9.45
N TRP A 273 4.99 -21.99 -8.40
CA TRP A 273 4.06 -22.01 -7.27
C TRP A 273 2.75 -21.24 -7.52
N ILE A 274 2.65 -20.52 -8.66
CA ILE A 274 1.38 -20.00 -9.17
C ILE A 274 0.86 -20.97 -10.22
N ASP A 275 -0.29 -21.59 -9.93
CA ASP A 275 -0.92 -22.56 -10.83
C ASP A 275 -1.41 -21.88 -12.11
N GLN A 276 -1.31 -22.59 -13.24
CA GLN A 276 -1.78 -22.13 -14.56
C GLN A 276 -3.32 -21.87 -14.62
N ARG A 277 -4.07 -22.35 -13.63
CA ARG A 277 -5.51 -22.08 -13.49
C ARG A 277 -5.81 -20.74 -12.83
N CYS A 278 -4.78 -20.02 -12.40
CA CYS A 278 -4.96 -18.65 -11.94
C CYS A 278 -5.16 -17.70 -13.12
N GLU A 279 -6.21 -16.89 -13.04
CA GLU A 279 -6.50 -15.84 -14.03
C GLU A 279 -5.81 -14.54 -13.64
N VAL A 280 -4.86 -14.09 -14.45
CA VAL A 280 -4.14 -12.82 -14.21
C VAL A 280 -4.56 -11.78 -15.22
N SER A 281 -5.13 -10.66 -14.74
CA SER A 281 -5.62 -9.59 -15.62
C SER A 281 -4.51 -8.69 -16.15
N SER A 282 -3.47 -8.42 -15.37
CA SER A 282 -2.36 -7.56 -15.79
C SER A 282 -1.02 -7.95 -15.17
N TYR A 283 0.05 -7.69 -15.92
CA TYR A 283 1.42 -7.89 -15.50
C TYR A 283 2.15 -6.56 -15.51
N ASN A 284 2.81 -6.23 -14.43
CA ASN A 284 3.64 -5.04 -14.33
C ASN A 284 5.08 -5.43 -13.99
N ALA A 285 5.94 -5.45 -14.99
CA ALA A 285 7.36 -5.34 -14.73
C ALA A 285 7.65 -4.04 -13.96
N LEU A 286 8.75 -4.00 -13.22
CA LEU A 286 9.21 -2.78 -12.52
C LEU A 286 9.54 -1.65 -13.53
N SER A 287 8.54 -1.23 -14.28
CA SER A 287 8.65 -0.18 -15.29
C SER A 287 8.39 1.23 -14.74
N ASN A 288 7.90 1.32 -13.50
CA ASN A 288 7.57 2.60 -12.88
C ASN A 288 8.73 3.09 -12.00
N ILE A 289 9.14 4.35 -12.16
CA ILE A 289 10.23 4.98 -11.41
C ILE A 289 10.03 4.89 -9.89
N SER A 290 8.79 4.96 -9.40
CA SER A 290 8.46 4.81 -7.98
C SER A 290 8.87 3.44 -7.43
N ARG A 291 8.53 2.36 -8.14
CA ARG A 291 8.86 0.98 -7.75
C ARG A 291 10.36 0.69 -7.78
N ILE A 292 11.06 1.30 -8.72
CA ILE A 292 12.53 1.21 -8.79
C ILE A 292 13.16 1.75 -7.50
N LYS A 293 12.60 2.84 -6.93
CA LYS A 293 13.10 3.41 -5.67
C LYS A 293 12.75 2.55 -4.45
N GLU A 294 11.57 1.94 -4.43
CA GLU A 294 11.11 1.06 -3.35
C GLU A 294 11.87 -0.28 -3.28
N SER A 295 12.61 -0.63 -4.34
CA SER A 295 13.31 -1.93 -4.47
C SER A 295 14.56 -2.09 -3.60
N ASN A 296 14.94 -1.11 -2.77
CA ASN A 296 16.19 -1.10 -1.97
C ASN A 296 17.49 -1.37 -2.77
N LEU A 297 17.46 -1.11 -4.07
CA LEU A 297 18.63 -1.25 -4.95
C LEU A 297 19.68 -0.17 -4.63
N PRO A 298 20.98 -0.45 -4.91
CA PRO A 298 21.97 0.59 -4.88
C PRO A 298 21.57 1.79 -5.75
N ILE A 299 21.80 3.01 -5.27
CA ILE A 299 21.35 4.24 -5.95
C ILE A 299 21.78 4.31 -7.42
N ALA A 300 22.94 3.78 -7.76
CA ALA A 300 23.42 3.74 -9.14
C ALA A 300 22.52 2.86 -10.04
N ASN A 301 22.05 1.73 -9.53
CA ASN A 301 21.12 0.85 -10.25
C ASN A 301 19.74 1.50 -10.40
N VAL A 302 19.27 2.24 -9.37
CA VAL A 302 18.05 3.03 -9.45
C VAL A 302 18.14 4.08 -10.56
N ILE A 303 19.27 4.78 -10.65
CA ILE A 303 19.52 5.77 -11.71
C ILE A 303 19.56 5.09 -13.09
N LEU A 304 20.26 3.97 -13.23
CA LEU A 304 20.33 3.19 -14.47
C LEU A 304 18.93 2.82 -14.96
N LEU A 305 18.09 2.24 -14.09
CA LEU A 305 16.73 1.85 -14.44
C LEU A 305 15.86 3.05 -14.82
N SER A 306 16.00 4.18 -14.10
CA SER A 306 15.33 5.41 -14.44
C SER A 306 15.72 5.94 -15.84
N ILE A 307 17.00 5.87 -16.19
CA ILE A 307 17.49 6.25 -17.50
C ILE A 307 16.92 5.33 -18.59
N ILE A 308 17.00 4.00 -18.38
CA ILE A 308 16.46 3.00 -19.30
C ILE A 308 14.96 3.23 -19.52
N GLN A 309 14.19 3.38 -18.43
CA GLN A 309 12.75 3.64 -18.51
C GLN A 309 12.43 4.88 -19.34
N ARG A 310 13.17 5.97 -19.14
CA ARG A 310 12.90 7.24 -19.81
C ARG A 310 13.32 7.23 -21.26
N ILE A 311 14.45 6.59 -21.59
CA ILE A 311 14.98 6.60 -22.94
C ILE A 311 14.29 5.56 -23.82
N PHE A 312 14.05 4.35 -23.31
CA PHE A 312 13.52 3.23 -24.10
C PHE A 312 12.01 3.09 -24.07
N PHE A 313 11.37 3.38 -22.91
CA PHE A 313 9.98 2.98 -22.66
C PHE A 313 8.99 4.14 -22.47
N GLN A 314 9.44 5.37 -22.43
CA GLN A 314 8.55 6.54 -22.47
C GLN A 314 8.30 7.02 -23.92
N LYS A 315 7.12 7.63 -24.15
CA LYS A 315 6.80 8.23 -25.45
C LYS A 315 7.83 9.29 -25.86
N GLY A 316 8.31 9.24 -27.10
CA GLY A 316 9.26 10.16 -27.70
C GLY A 316 10.54 9.48 -28.17
N SER A 317 11.24 10.11 -29.12
CA SER A 317 12.42 9.55 -29.80
C SER A 317 13.74 9.84 -29.11
N ALA A 318 13.76 10.77 -28.18
CA ALA A 318 14.98 11.22 -27.48
C ALA A 318 14.67 11.91 -26.16
N ARG A 319 15.66 12.02 -25.26
CA ARG A 319 15.55 12.71 -23.97
C ARG A 319 16.67 13.74 -23.81
N LYS A 320 16.29 14.91 -23.29
CA LYS A 320 17.25 15.95 -22.89
C LYS A 320 17.99 15.51 -21.61
N GLU A 321 19.25 15.86 -21.48
CA GLU A 321 20.06 15.50 -20.31
C GLU A 321 19.41 15.92 -18.99
N ASN A 322 18.91 17.16 -18.91
CA ASN A 322 18.26 17.68 -17.71
C ASN A 322 17.04 16.84 -17.26
N ALA A 323 16.33 16.22 -18.21
CA ALA A 323 15.20 15.36 -17.87
C ALA A 323 15.66 14.04 -17.22
N LEU A 324 16.89 13.60 -17.46
CA LEU A 324 17.44 12.35 -16.91
C LEU A 324 17.94 12.51 -15.46
N TYR A 325 18.24 13.74 -15.05
CA TYR A 325 18.62 14.06 -13.66
C TYR A 325 17.43 14.04 -12.69
N LYS A 326 16.22 14.30 -13.18
CA LYS A 326 15.04 14.40 -12.33
C LYS A 326 14.67 13.03 -11.76
N SER A 327 14.52 12.94 -10.44
CA SER A 327 14.08 11.70 -9.80
C SER A 327 12.56 11.46 -9.88
N GLY A 328 11.81 12.51 -10.20
CA GLY A 328 10.32 12.47 -10.20
C GLY A 328 9.68 12.78 -8.83
N PHE A 329 10.48 12.86 -7.74
CA PHE A 329 9.98 13.09 -6.37
C PHE A 329 10.93 14.01 -5.60
N GLY A 330 10.96 15.29 -5.96
CA GLY A 330 11.56 16.38 -5.17
C GLY A 330 13.09 16.53 -5.27
N GLN A 331 13.88 15.51 -5.01
CA GLN A 331 15.34 15.62 -5.11
C GLN A 331 15.86 15.04 -6.42
N ASP A 332 16.70 15.80 -7.13
CA ASP A 332 17.33 15.32 -8.35
C ASP A 332 18.41 14.26 -8.05
N TYR A 333 18.61 13.34 -8.99
CA TYR A 333 19.71 12.39 -8.92
C TYR A 333 21.08 13.09 -8.94
N ASP A 334 22.09 12.44 -8.35
CA ASP A 334 23.47 12.92 -8.45
C ASP A 334 23.89 13.04 -9.91
N GLN A 335 24.24 14.26 -10.34
CA GLN A 335 24.53 14.56 -11.75
C GLN A 335 25.81 13.86 -12.24
N HIS A 336 26.82 13.71 -11.38
CA HIS A 336 28.08 13.04 -11.77
C HIS A 336 27.82 11.56 -11.98
N LEU A 337 27.14 10.92 -11.03
CA LEU A 337 26.81 9.50 -11.13
C LEU A 337 25.91 9.22 -12.34
N THR A 338 24.94 10.11 -12.61
CA THR A 338 24.06 10.00 -13.78
C THR A 338 24.85 10.12 -15.09
N ARG A 339 25.82 11.03 -15.18
CA ARG A 339 26.70 11.19 -16.36
C ARG A 339 27.60 9.96 -16.54
N ASP A 340 28.18 9.44 -15.46
CA ASP A 340 29.03 8.25 -15.54
C ASP A 340 28.23 7.06 -16.11
N ILE A 341 26.97 6.91 -15.69
CA ILE A 341 26.07 5.86 -16.23
C ILE A 341 25.74 6.14 -17.71
N LEU A 342 25.42 7.37 -18.08
CA LEU A 342 25.18 7.73 -19.48
C LEU A 342 26.39 7.46 -20.37
N HIS A 343 27.60 7.80 -19.92
CA HIS A 343 28.84 7.51 -20.64
C HIS A 343 29.06 5.99 -20.78
N LEU A 344 28.73 5.21 -19.75
CA LEU A 344 28.79 3.75 -19.82
C LEU A 344 27.84 3.22 -20.90
N LEU A 345 26.60 3.69 -20.94
CA LEU A 345 25.60 3.28 -21.93
C LEU A 345 26.00 3.67 -23.36
N ILE A 346 26.59 4.87 -23.55
CA ILE A 346 27.14 5.32 -24.85
C ILE A 346 28.32 4.44 -25.28
N ARG A 347 29.28 4.20 -24.39
CA ARG A 347 30.45 3.36 -24.67
C ARG A 347 30.08 1.95 -25.10
N ASN A 348 28.98 1.43 -24.56
CA ASN A 348 28.45 0.12 -24.94
C ASN A 348 27.47 0.16 -26.13
N GLY A 349 27.29 1.31 -26.78
CA GLY A 349 26.44 1.46 -27.95
C GLY A 349 24.95 1.27 -27.69
N ILE A 350 24.50 1.36 -26.42
CA ILE A 350 23.10 1.15 -26.04
C ILE A 350 22.27 2.40 -26.30
N ILE A 351 22.87 3.57 -26.10
CA ILE A 351 22.29 4.86 -26.43
C ILE A 351 23.29 5.67 -27.26
N SER A 352 22.78 6.57 -28.08
CA SER A 352 23.56 7.54 -28.81
C SER A 352 23.29 8.95 -28.31
N GLN A 353 24.32 9.80 -28.34
CA GLN A 353 24.23 11.22 -27.99
C GLN A 353 24.18 12.07 -29.25
N ALA A 354 23.28 13.04 -29.29
CA ALA A 354 23.18 14.03 -30.36
C ALA A 354 23.13 15.46 -29.78
N LYS A 355 23.50 16.43 -30.60
CA LYS A 355 23.42 17.86 -30.22
C LYS A 355 22.00 18.36 -30.41
N GLY A 356 21.34 18.77 -29.33
CA GLY A 356 20.04 19.45 -29.36
C GLY A 356 20.18 20.97 -29.26
N LYS A 357 19.08 21.70 -29.48
CA LYS A 357 19.07 23.18 -29.38
C LYS A 357 19.41 23.70 -27.97
N GLU A 358 19.07 22.92 -26.94
CA GLU A 358 19.22 23.29 -25.52
C GLU A 358 20.16 22.33 -24.77
N GLY A 359 21.13 21.75 -25.43
CA GLY A 359 22.10 20.82 -24.84
C GLY A 359 21.99 19.40 -25.41
N PRO A 360 22.74 18.45 -24.85
CA PRO A 360 22.77 17.08 -25.35
C PRO A 360 21.41 16.38 -25.21
N ILE A 361 21.10 15.57 -26.22
CA ILE A 361 19.95 14.66 -26.23
C ILE A 361 20.42 13.21 -26.41
N TYR A 362 19.74 12.29 -25.76
CA TYR A 362 20.06 10.87 -25.77
C TYR A 362 18.96 10.10 -26.46
N LYS A 363 19.35 9.22 -27.39
CA LYS A 363 18.45 8.37 -28.19
C LYS A 363 18.72 6.91 -27.91
N PRO A 364 17.67 6.06 -27.84
CA PRO A 364 17.85 4.63 -27.70
C PRO A 364 18.34 3.98 -29.00
N GLU A 365 19.26 3.06 -28.90
CA GLU A 365 19.55 2.12 -29.98
C GLU A 365 18.52 0.98 -29.88
N ARG A 366 17.54 1.01 -30.76
CA ARG A 366 16.36 0.14 -30.67
C ARG A 366 16.64 -1.36 -30.70
N ALA A 367 17.77 -1.76 -31.28
CA ALA A 367 18.25 -3.15 -31.23
C ALA A 367 18.40 -3.69 -29.79
N TYR A 368 18.65 -2.82 -28.82
CA TYR A 368 18.81 -3.20 -27.41
C TYR A 368 17.50 -3.16 -26.61
N THR A 369 16.37 -2.82 -27.21
CA THR A 369 15.10 -2.66 -26.46
C THR A 369 14.72 -3.92 -25.68
N HIS A 370 14.86 -5.10 -26.29
CA HIS A 370 14.57 -6.37 -25.61
C HIS A 370 15.53 -6.63 -24.43
N ARG A 371 16.84 -6.39 -24.62
CA ARG A 371 17.84 -6.51 -23.56
C ARG A 371 17.54 -5.58 -22.38
N MET A 372 17.19 -4.32 -22.65
CA MET A 372 16.84 -3.35 -21.62
C MET A 372 15.56 -3.73 -20.88
N ARG A 373 14.60 -4.34 -21.59
CA ARG A 373 13.40 -4.88 -20.96
C ARG A 373 13.73 -6.01 -20.00
N LEU A 374 14.53 -7.00 -20.43
CA LEU A 374 14.96 -8.08 -19.56
C LEU A 374 15.70 -7.59 -18.31
N MET A 375 16.53 -6.55 -18.45
CA MET A 375 17.22 -5.95 -17.30
C MET A 375 16.24 -5.31 -16.31
N MET A 376 15.17 -4.67 -16.78
CA MET A 376 14.13 -4.11 -15.94
C MET A 376 13.25 -5.17 -15.28
N ASP A 377 13.06 -6.31 -15.94
CA ASP A 377 12.24 -7.41 -15.45
C ASP A 377 12.98 -8.31 -14.44
N GLN A 378 14.32 -8.35 -14.51
CA GLN A 378 15.19 -9.25 -13.71
C GLN A 378 16.13 -8.48 -12.77
N LEU A 379 15.66 -7.50 -12.09
CA LEU A 379 16.44 -6.49 -11.35
C LEU A 379 17.63 -7.03 -10.54
N LEU A 380 17.39 -7.88 -9.58
CA LEU A 380 18.45 -8.40 -8.70
C LEU A 380 19.18 -9.61 -9.28
N LEU A 381 18.57 -10.29 -10.25
CA LEU A 381 19.13 -11.47 -10.90
C LEU A 381 19.84 -11.13 -12.21
N SER A 382 19.90 -9.85 -12.61
CA SER A 382 20.51 -9.47 -13.86
C SER A 382 21.99 -9.80 -13.86
N LYS A 383 22.38 -10.73 -14.74
CA LYS A 383 23.76 -11.04 -15.07
C LYS A 383 24.32 -10.13 -16.18
N ASP A 384 23.56 -9.11 -16.57
CA ASP A 384 23.96 -8.18 -17.61
C ASP A 384 25.25 -7.45 -17.21
N PRO A 385 26.29 -7.42 -18.07
CA PRO A 385 27.57 -6.78 -17.75
C PRO A 385 27.42 -5.31 -17.31
N ILE A 386 26.47 -4.57 -17.90
CA ILE A 386 26.22 -3.15 -17.53
C ILE A 386 25.63 -3.06 -16.13
N TRP A 387 24.68 -3.92 -15.80
CA TRP A 387 24.12 -4.00 -14.47
C TRP A 387 25.20 -4.22 -13.41
N LEU A 388 26.08 -5.21 -13.66
CA LEU A 388 27.17 -5.56 -12.75
C LEU A 388 28.24 -4.44 -12.66
N GLU A 389 28.48 -3.72 -13.75
CA GLU A 389 29.42 -2.59 -13.75
C GLU A 389 28.85 -1.40 -12.97
N VAL A 390 27.57 -1.08 -13.14
CA VAL A 390 26.88 0.00 -12.42
C VAL A 390 26.78 -0.28 -10.92
N CYS A 391 26.63 -1.54 -10.49
CA CYS A 391 26.65 -1.90 -9.07
C CYS A 391 27.93 -1.43 -8.34
N LYS A 392 29.02 -1.20 -9.06
CA LYS A 392 30.32 -0.74 -8.51
C LYS A 392 30.40 0.78 -8.37
N PHE A 393 29.45 1.51 -8.95
CA PHE A 393 29.44 2.96 -8.92
C PHE A 393 28.95 3.46 -7.56
N THR A 394 29.71 4.35 -6.94
CA THR A 394 29.39 4.97 -5.67
C THR A 394 29.20 6.47 -5.82
N PRO A 395 28.22 7.10 -5.16
CA PRO A 395 28.10 8.53 -5.15
C PRO A 395 29.35 9.20 -4.57
N LYS A 396 29.91 10.19 -5.24
CA LYS A 396 31.00 10.97 -4.67
C LYS A 396 30.48 11.72 -3.44
N LYS A 397 31.06 11.49 -2.25
CA LYS A 397 30.71 12.23 -1.04
C LYS A 397 30.85 13.74 -1.32
N LYS A 398 29.76 14.52 -1.16
CA LYS A 398 29.86 15.96 -1.14
C LYS A 398 30.77 16.35 0.02
N ILE A 399 31.96 16.86 -0.27
CA ILE A 399 32.81 17.53 0.73
C ILE A 399 31.96 18.75 1.18
N LYS A 400 31.43 18.70 2.38
CA LYS A 400 30.85 19.89 3.01
C LYS A 400 31.98 20.89 3.15
N ASN A 401 32.02 21.92 2.30
CA ASN A 401 32.86 23.07 2.54
C ASN A 401 32.45 23.66 3.89
N GLN A 402 33.32 23.53 4.87
CA GLN A 402 33.20 24.27 6.11
C GLN A 402 33.25 25.78 5.75
N PRO A 403 32.33 26.60 6.24
CA PRO A 403 32.43 28.03 6.08
C PRO A 403 33.69 28.52 6.80
N ARG A 404 34.52 29.29 6.11
CA ARG A 404 35.62 30.08 6.68
C ARG A 404 35.08 31.22 7.52
#